data_1c48e6e89f68d50f0b79225e6b0eeb84
#
_entry.id   1c48e6e89f68d50f0b79225e6b0eeb84
#
_cell.length_a   1.000
_cell.length_b   1.000
_cell.length_c   1.000
_cell.angle_alpha   90.00
_cell.angle_beta   90.00
_cell.angle_gamma   90.00
#
_symmetry.space_group_name_H-M   'P 1'
#
loop_
_entity.id
_entity.type
_entity.pdbx_description
1 polymer ?
#
loop_
_entity_poly.entity_id
_entity_poly.type
_entity_poly.pdbx_seq_one_letter_code
_entity_poly.pdbx_strand_id
1 'polypeptide(L)'
;TNLPRINYEGFSYQDSLGGEEVVNGDFSNGLSNWTNNSSWWSIVNGEAYHPASTSMKPLSQSVSTEVGKEYKISVNVNIVSGTPQVFWDKVSGQESQSLSQGLNEVIVTTFKTNSTIYFGRVPSINTEFYIDNVSVKEYFGQEVVPNSGCGSWLLEPQSTNLVTYSENFSQWYI
;
A
#
# COMPACT_ATOMS: atom_id res chain seq x y z
N THR A 1 4.69 -25.13 -26.00
CA THR A 1 4.27 -23.81 -25.50
C THR A 1 5.51 -22.97 -25.24
N ASN A 2 5.86 -22.11 -26.20
CA ASN A 2 6.92 -21.11 -25.97
C ASN A 2 6.35 -20.04 -25.03
N LEU A 3 6.71 -20.12 -23.77
CA LEU A 3 6.49 -18.99 -22.87
C LEU A 3 7.38 -17.84 -23.33
N PRO A 4 6.88 -16.61 -23.37
CA PRO A 4 7.70 -15.46 -23.68
C PRO A 4 8.90 -15.42 -22.71
N ARG A 5 10.09 -15.32 -23.21
CA ARG A 5 11.28 -15.09 -22.39
C ARG A 5 11.23 -13.64 -21.94
N ILE A 6 10.97 -13.44 -20.65
CA ILE A 6 11.08 -12.12 -20.04
C ILE A 6 12.58 -11.88 -19.83
N ASN A 7 13.14 -10.93 -20.57
CA ASN A 7 14.46 -10.41 -20.23
C ASN A 7 14.28 -9.46 -19.04
N TYR A 8 14.74 -9.87 -17.87
CA TYR A 8 14.61 -9.09 -16.63
C TYR A 8 15.55 -7.87 -16.57
N GLU A 9 16.46 -7.71 -17.52
CA GLU A 9 17.27 -6.49 -17.63
C GLU A 9 16.42 -5.35 -18.20
N GLY A 10 16.16 -4.31 -17.37
CA GLY A 10 15.39 -3.14 -17.77
C GLY A 10 13.92 -3.15 -17.37
N PHE A 11 13.51 -4.05 -16.49
CA PHE A 11 12.19 -4.09 -15.88
C PHE A 11 12.27 -3.93 -14.36
N SER A 12 11.26 -3.30 -13.79
CA SER A 12 11.05 -3.22 -12.35
C SER A 12 9.67 -3.72 -11.98
N TYR A 13 9.54 -4.17 -10.74
CA TYR A 13 8.24 -4.47 -10.17
C TYR A 13 7.67 -3.19 -9.58
N GLN A 14 6.43 -2.88 -9.92
CA GLN A 14 5.68 -1.77 -9.33
C GLN A 14 4.37 -2.28 -8.77
N ASP A 15 3.93 -1.67 -7.66
CA ASP A 15 2.61 -1.95 -7.13
C ASP A 15 1.55 -1.36 -8.06
N SER A 16 0.60 -2.19 -8.45
CA SER A 16 -0.60 -1.73 -9.16
C SER A 16 -1.61 -1.27 -8.12
N LEU A 17 -1.92 0.02 -8.13
CA LEU A 17 -2.73 0.67 -7.10
C LEU A 17 -3.97 1.34 -7.68
N GLY A 18 -5.05 1.30 -6.92
CA GLY A 18 -6.28 2.05 -7.19
C GLY A 18 -6.21 3.54 -6.85
N GLY A 19 -7.37 4.17 -6.77
CA GLY A 19 -7.52 5.55 -6.33
C GLY A 19 -7.16 5.76 -4.85
N GLU A 20 -6.95 7.03 -4.47
CA GLU A 20 -6.74 7.41 -3.07
C GLU A 20 -8.06 7.40 -2.31
N GLU A 21 -8.11 6.72 -1.17
CA GLU A 21 -9.28 6.62 -0.29
C GLU A 21 -9.21 7.54 0.93
N VAL A 22 -8.00 8.05 1.25
CA VAL A 22 -7.80 9.00 2.36
C VAL A 22 -8.02 10.42 1.87
N VAL A 23 -8.70 11.21 2.66
CA VAL A 23 -8.87 12.65 2.44
C VAL A 23 -7.97 13.41 3.40
N ASN A 24 -7.20 14.38 2.89
CA ASN A 24 -6.30 15.20 3.70
C ASN A 24 -5.26 14.36 4.46
N GLY A 25 -4.62 13.41 3.77
CA GLY A 25 -3.59 12.56 4.34
C GLY A 25 -2.24 13.27 4.53
N ASP A 26 -2.04 14.41 3.85
CA ASP A 26 -0.91 15.32 3.98
C ASP A 26 -1.10 16.40 5.07
N PHE A 27 -2.22 16.36 5.77
CA PHE A 27 -2.60 17.30 6.82
C PHE A 27 -2.51 18.79 6.44
N SER A 28 -2.49 19.12 5.15
CA SER A 28 -2.43 20.50 4.65
C SER A 28 -3.63 21.35 5.10
N ASN A 29 -4.76 20.72 5.39
CA ASN A 29 -5.96 21.33 5.95
C ASN A 29 -6.17 20.96 7.44
N GLY A 30 -5.08 20.90 8.21
CA GLY A 30 -5.12 20.52 9.63
C GLY A 30 -5.64 19.09 9.83
N LEU A 31 -6.46 18.88 10.85
CA LEU A 31 -7.11 17.58 11.11
C LEU A 31 -8.51 17.45 10.47
N SER A 32 -8.82 18.25 9.47
CA SER A 32 -10.10 18.14 8.73
C SER A 32 -10.25 16.76 8.12
N ASN A 33 -11.43 16.18 8.20
CA ASN A 33 -11.79 14.81 7.81
C ASN A 33 -11.18 13.69 8.69
N TRP A 34 -10.41 14.06 9.71
CA TRP A 34 -9.91 13.11 10.70
C TRP A 34 -10.69 13.20 12.00
N THR A 35 -11.04 12.05 12.56
CA THR A 35 -11.70 11.96 13.86
C THR A 35 -10.67 11.97 14.97
N ASN A 36 -10.70 13.07 15.77
CA ASN A 36 -9.84 13.31 16.93
C ASN A 36 -10.71 13.47 18.17
N ASN A 37 -11.37 12.38 18.60
CA ASN A 37 -12.42 12.39 19.64
C ASN A 37 -11.96 12.93 21.00
N SER A 38 -10.70 12.92 21.28
CA SER A 38 -10.16 13.38 22.57
C SER A 38 -9.44 14.73 22.48
N SER A 39 -9.47 15.37 21.32
CA SER A 39 -8.68 16.58 21.03
C SER A 39 -7.19 16.42 21.44
N TRP A 40 -6.69 15.18 21.33
CA TRP A 40 -5.34 14.84 21.77
C TRP A 40 -4.30 15.16 20.71
N TRP A 41 -4.63 14.91 19.46
CA TRP A 41 -3.76 15.21 18.34
C TRP A 41 -3.82 16.70 17.97
N SER A 42 -2.70 17.22 17.52
CA SER A 42 -2.55 18.58 17.00
C SER A 42 -1.71 18.58 15.73
N ILE A 43 -1.69 19.69 15.01
CA ILE A 43 -0.76 19.87 13.88
C ILE A 43 0.45 20.63 14.36
N VAL A 44 1.63 20.09 14.11
CA VAL A 44 2.92 20.71 14.40
C VAL A 44 3.79 20.63 13.15
N ASN A 45 4.23 21.74 12.62
CA ASN A 45 5.03 21.85 11.41
C ASN A 45 4.46 21.16 10.16
N GLY A 46 3.12 21.07 10.09
CA GLY A 46 2.41 20.42 8.98
C GLY A 46 2.13 18.93 9.19
N GLU A 47 2.69 18.31 10.21
CA GLU A 47 2.49 16.89 10.54
C GLU A 47 1.44 16.72 11.66
N ALA A 48 0.72 15.62 11.67
CA ALA A 48 -0.15 15.27 12.79
C ALA A 48 0.65 14.69 13.95
N TYR A 49 0.62 15.38 15.08
CA TYR A 49 1.40 15.10 16.27
C TYR A 49 0.58 14.40 17.36
N HIS A 50 1.08 13.26 17.82
CA HIS A 50 0.61 12.54 19.00
C HIS A 50 1.56 12.83 20.17
N PRO A 51 1.15 13.61 21.18
CA PRO A 51 2.00 13.87 22.36
C PRO A 51 2.18 12.61 23.20
N ALA A 52 3.27 12.61 23.97
CA ALA A 52 3.63 11.49 24.85
C ALA A 52 2.46 11.04 25.71
N SER A 53 2.08 9.77 25.60
CA SER A 53 0.93 9.22 26.32
C SER A 53 1.05 7.72 26.53
N THR A 54 0.50 7.25 27.64
CA THR A 54 0.23 5.83 27.92
C THR A 54 -1.25 5.46 27.69
N SER A 55 -2.11 6.39 27.26
CA SER A 55 -3.52 6.17 27.00
C SER A 55 -3.81 6.07 25.50
N MET A 56 -4.60 5.09 25.08
CA MET A 56 -5.03 4.99 23.69
C MET A 56 -5.85 6.23 23.29
N LYS A 57 -5.37 6.98 22.32
CA LYS A 57 -5.95 8.22 21.80
C LYS A 57 -5.82 8.23 20.27
N PRO A 58 -6.63 7.44 19.58
CA PRO A 58 -6.47 7.28 18.15
C PRO A 58 -6.88 8.51 17.36
N LEU A 59 -6.16 8.78 16.29
CA LEU A 59 -6.59 9.58 15.17
C LEU A 59 -7.12 8.62 14.10
N SER A 60 -8.30 8.87 13.56
CA SER A 60 -8.92 7.90 12.66
C SER A 60 -9.67 8.54 11.50
N GLN A 61 -9.78 7.78 10.42
CA GLN A 61 -10.60 8.13 9.27
C GLN A 61 -11.28 6.88 8.72
N SER A 62 -12.56 7.03 8.33
CA SER A 62 -13.27 6.00 7.57
C SER A 62 -12.88 6.13 6.11
N VAL A 63 -12.48 5.03 5.48
CA VAL A 63 -12.07 4.94 4.08
C VAL A 63 -13.01 4.00 3.34
N SER A 64 -13.25 4.28 2.06
CA SER A 64 -14.12 3.44 1.23
C SER A 64 -13.40 2.16 0.88
N THR A 65 -13.90 1.04 1.38
CA THR A 65 -13.31 -0.29 1.14
C THR A 65 -14.38 -1.31 0.80
N GLU A 66 -13.98 -2.38 0.13
CA GLU A 66 -14.83 -3.52 -0.18
C GLU A 66 -14.32 -4.78 0.52
N VAL A 67 -15.25 -5.63 0.96
CA VAL A 67 -14.92 -6.88 1.66
C VAL A 67 -14.09 -7.79 0.76
N GLY A 68 -12.99 -8.32 1.30
CA GLY A 68 -12.13 -9.30 0.65
C GLY A 68 -11.09 -8.71 -0.31
N LYS A 69 -11.10 -7.40 -0.54
CA LYS A 69 -10.07 -6.71 -1.30
C LYS A 69 -8.87 -6.36 -0.41
N GLU A 70 -7.72 -6.23 -1.04
CA GLU A 70 -6.48 -5.80 -0.40
C GLU A 70 -6.29 -4.30 -0.60
N TYR A 71 -5.77 -3.65 0.43
CA TYR A 71 -5.43 -2.23 0.41
C TYR A 71 -4.02 -2.03 0.93
N LYS A 72 -3.28 -1.14 0.27
CA LYS A 72 -1.97 -0.69 0.73
C LYS A 72 -2.15 0.59 1.54
N ILE A 73 -1.78 0.53 2.81
CA ILE A 73 -1.68 1.69 3.70
C ILE A 73 -0.23 2.15 3.67
N SER A 74 0.02 3.41 3.38
CA SER A 74 1.34 4.01 3.51
C SER A 74 1.29 5.24 4.42
N VAL A 75 2.35 5.47 5.19
CA VAL A 75 2.46 6.60 6.12
C VAL A 75 3.92 6.91 6.42
N ASN A 76 4.27 8.18 6.45
CA ASN A 76 5.54 8.65 7.02
C ASN A 76 5.39 8.83 8.53
N VAL A 77 6.33 8.29 9.29
CA VAL A 77 6.33 8.34 10.75
C VAL A 77 7.63 8.91 11.28
N ASN A 78 7.53 9.86 12.17
CA ASN A 78 8.66 10.37 12.93
C ASN A 78 8.47 10.04 14.42
N ILE A 79 9.24 9.07 14.92
CA ILE A 79 9.11 8.55 16.29
C ILE A 79 10.02 9.33 17.21
N VAL A 80 9.44 9.98 18.23
CA VAL A 80 10.18 10.58 19.33
C VAL A 80 10.42 9.54 20.42
N SER A 81 9.39 8.76 20.78
CA SER A 81 9.50 7.67 21.75
C SER A 81 8.41 6.63 21.58
N GLY A 82 8.65 5.43 22.09
CA GLY A 82 7.67 4.35 22.17
C GLY A 82 7.44 3.60 20.86
N THR A 83 6.23 3.05 20.69
CA THR A 83 5.87 2.19 19.56
C THR A 83 4.52 2.63 18.99
N PRO A 84 4.51 3.47 17.96
CA PRO A 84 3.28 3.80 17.25
C PRO A 84 2.77 2.59 16.47
N GLN A 85 1.46 2.56 16.25
CA GLN A 85 0.79 1.50 15.48
C GLN A 85 -0.27 2.10 14.55
N VAL A 86 -0.47 1.42 13.42
CA VAL A 86 -1.67 1.54 12.61
C VAL A 86 -2.60 0.37 12.92
N PHE A 87 -3.91 0.63 12.96
CA PHE A 87 -4.94 -0.37 13.19
C PHE A 87 -5.98 -0.27 12.07
N TRP A 88 -6.63 -1.39 11.76
CA TRP A 88 -7.76 -1.45 10.84
C TRP A 88 -8.81 -2.45 11.32
N ASP A 89 -10.02 -2.28 10.83
CA ASP A 89 -11.15 -3.13 11.22
C ASP A 89 -11.01 -4.55 10.68
N LYS A 90 -11.35 -5.52 11.54
CA LYS A 90 -11.60 -6.94 11.20
C LYS A 90 -13.08 -7.30 11.36
N VAL A 91 -13.44 -8.53 11.00
CA VAL A 91 -14.77 -9.09 11.27
C VAL A 91 -15.12 -9.02 12.76
N SER A 92 -14.14 -9.29 13.62
CA SER A 92 -14.26 -9.13 15.07
C SER A 92 -13.00 -8.43 15.60
N GLY A 93 -13.19 -7.20 16.09
CA GLY A 93 -12.10 -6.39 16.62
C GLY A 93 -11.29 -5.67 15.55
N GLN A 94 -10.03 -5.47 15.84
CA GLN A 94 -9.07 -4.74 15.00
C GLN A 94 -7.79 -5.55 14.84
N GLU A 95 -7.12 -5.38 13.72
CA GLU A 95 -5.74 -5.79 13.52
C GLU A 95 -4.81 -4.59 13.62
N SER A 96 -3.55 -4.84 13.95
CA SER A 96 -2.58 -3.75 14.10
C SER A 96 -1.20 -4.15 13.59
N GLN A 97 -0.47 -3.15 13.13
CA GLN A 97 0.93 -3.24 12.74
C GLN A 97 1.72 -2.15 13.45
N SER A 98 2.84 -2.52 14.07
CA SER A 98 3.78 -1.54 14.61
C SER A 98 4.49 -0.78 13.48
N LEU A 99 4.65 0.51 13.68
CA LEU A 99 5.28 1.41 12.72
C LEU A 99 6.73 1.68 13.12
N SER A 100 7.58 1.81 12.11
CA SER A 100 9.00 2.16 12.23
C SER A 100 9.24 3.61 11.84
N GLN A 101 10.42 4.13 12.15
CA GLN A 101 10.84 5.45 11.69
C GLN A 101 10.87 5.52 10.17
N GLY A 102 10.31 6.59 9.59
CA GLY A 102 10.27 6.85 8.15
C GLY A 102 9.03 6.30 7.46
N LEU A 103 9.12 5.96 6.18
CA LEU A 103 8.02 5.42 5.39
C LEU A 103 7.67 4.00 5.84
N ASN A 104 6.41 3.78 6.12
CA ASN A 104 5.83 2.47 6.40
C ASN A 104 4.82 2.12 5.32
N GLU A 105 4.80 0.87 4.89
CA GLU A 105 3.86 0.33 3.93
C GLU A 105 3.31 -1.01 4.47
N VAL A 106 1.99 -1.11 4.51
CA VAL A 106 1.29 -2.28 5.05
C VAL A 106 0.20 -2.67 4.07
N ILE A 107 0.19 -3.94 3.65
CA ILE A 107 -0.91 -4.49 2.83
C ILE A 107 -1.87 -5.20 3.77
N VAL A 108 -3.13 -4.84 3.68
CA VAL A 108 -4.20 -5.33 4.56
C VAL A 108 -5.36 -5.86 3.74
N THR A 109 -5.92 -7.01 4.15
CA THR A 109 -7.19 -7.49 3.61
C THR A 109 -8.33 -6.90 4.43
N THR A 110 -9.32 -6.31 3.77
CA THR A 110 -10.45 -5.71 4.45
C THR A 110 -11.59 -6.70 4.64
N PHE A 111 -12.26 -6.60 5.78
CA PHE A 111 -13.38 -7.45 6.18
C PHE A 111 -14.70 -6.69 6.30
N LYS A 112 -14.66 -5.39 6.04
CA LYS A 112 -15.83 -4.50 6.07
C LYS A 112 -15.86 -3.61 4.85
N THR A 113 -17.06 -3.26 4.42
CA THR A 113 -17.29 -2.09 3.56
C THR A 113 -17.14 -0.84 4.41
N ASN A 114 -16.41 0.16 3.91
CA ASN A 114 -16.07 1.39 4.64
C ASN A 114 -15.35 1.10 5.97
N SER A 115 -14.17 0.48 5.88
CA SER A 115 -13.29 0.24 7.03
C SER A 115 -12.77 1.56 7.62
N THR A 116 -12.41 1.51 8.89
CA THR A 116 -11.74 2.63 9.54
C THR A 116 -10.28 2.29 9.79
N ILE A 117 -9.40 3.20 9.43
CA ILE A 117 -8.00 3.18 9.84
C ILE A 117 -7.80 4.04 11.08
N TYR A 118 -6.92 3.62 11.96
CA TYR A 118 -6.60 4.30 13.20
C TYR A 118 -5.09 4.37 13.37
N PHE A 119 -4.59 5.53 13.77
CA PHE A 119 -3.21 5.69 14.23
C PHE A 119 -3.21 5.90 15.73
N GLY A 120 -2.34 5.17 16.41
CA GLY A 120 -2.26 5.21 17.87
C GLY A 120 -0.99 4.52 18.36
N ARG A 121 -1.07 3.82 19.47
CA ARG A 121 0.08 3.25 20.12
C ARG A 121 -0.22 1.90 20.79
N VAL A 122 0.83 1.18 21.14
CA VAL A 122 0.73 -0.01 22.02
C VAL A 122 0.26 0.41 23.42
N PRO A 123 -0.77 -0.25 23.98
CA PRO A 123 -1.19 0.01 25.36
C PRO A 123 -0.03 -0.09 26.37
N SER A 124 -0.02 0.81 27.36
CA SER A 124 0.96 0.88 28.44
C SER A 124 2.39 1.32 28.05
N ILE A 125 2.66 1.57 26.78
CA ILE A 125 3.95 2.15 26.34
C ILE A 125 3.75 3.65 26.15
N ASN A 126 4.57 4.46 26.80
CA ASN A 126 4.57 5.91 26.57
C ASN A 126 5.10 6.17 25.16
N THR A 127 4.23 6.69 24.30
CA THR A 127 4.55 6.84 22.87
C THR A 127 4.29 8.26 22.44
N GLU A 128 5.27 8.84 21.74
CA GLU A 128 5.26 10.18 21.17
C GLU A 128 5.76 10.10 19.72
N PHE A 129 5.00 10.63 18.77
CA PHE A 129 5.32 10.53 17.35
C PHE A 129 4.54 11.51 16.49
N TYR A 130 4.99 11.66 15.26
CA TYR A 130 4.32 12.41 14.20
C TYR A 130 3.98 11.47 13.06
N ILE A 131 2.93 11.79 12.33
CA ILE A 131 2.60 11.12 11.07
C ILE A 131 2.30 12.15 10.00
N ASP A 132 2.62 11.78 8.76
CA ASP A 132 2.36 12.57 7.56
C ASP A 132 2.20 11.68 6.33
N ASN A 133 1.65 12.25 5.25
CA ASN A 133 1.49 11.58 3.96
C ASN A 133 0.80 10.21 4.08
N VAL A 134 -0.31 10.18 4.81
CA VAL A 134 -1.15 8.98 4.93
C VAL A 134 -1.87 8.72 3.62
N SER A 135 -1.75 7.51 3.11
CA SER A 135 -2.42 7.05 1.89
C SER A 135 -3.01 5.67 2.10
N VAL A 136 -4.18 5.43 1.53
CA VAL A 136 -4.81 4.10 1.45
C VAL A 136 -5.33 3.92 0.03
N LYS A 137 -4.84 2.89 -0.65
CA LYS A 137 -5.22 2.58 -2.03
C LYS A 137 -5.53 1.10 -2.18
N GLU A 138 -6.52 0.75 -3.00
CA GLU A 138 -6.73 -0.65 -3.37
C GLU A 138 -5.45 -1.21 -4.00
N TYR A 139 -5.05 -2.40 -3.58
CA TYR A 139 -3.83 -3.06 -4.04
C TYR A 139 -4.19 -4.22 -4.98
N PHE A 140 -3.76 -4.14 -6.23
CA PHE A 140 -4.02 -5.15 -7.25
C PHE A 140 -2.87 -6.15 -7.43
N GLY A 141 -1.85 -6.07 -6.58
CA GLY A 141 -0.63 -6.84 -6.70
C GLY A 141 0.50 -6.05 -7.33
N GLN A 142 1.56 -6.76 -7.71
CA GLN A 142 2.70 -6.18 -8.40
C GLN A 142 2.64 -6.47 -9.89
N GLU A 143 2.96 -5.49 -10.69
CA GLU A 143 3.13 -5.63 -12.14
C GLU A 143 4.59 -5.39 -12.54
N VAL A 144 5.00 -6.03 -13.62
CA VAL A 144 6.32 -5.85 -14.21
C VAL A 144 6.22 -4.72 -15.23
N VAL A 145 6.97 -3.66 -15.02
CA VAL A 145 7.00 -2.50 -15.92
C VAL A 145 8.39 -2.27 -16.48
N PRO A 146 8.51 -1.79 -17.73
CA PRO A 146 9.79 -1.38 -18.28
C PRO A 146 10.37 -0.21 -17.48
N ASN A 147 11.66 -0.25 -17.16
CA ASN A 147 12.34 0.91 -16.59
C ASN A 147 12.31 2.07 -17.58
N SER A 148 12.03 3.28 -17.09
CA SER A 148 12.00 4.48 -17.93
C SER A 148 13.33 4.65 -18.68
N GLY A 149 13.28 4.63 -20.01
CA GLY A 149 14.43 4.74 -20.91
C GLY A 149 15.03 3.42 -21.39
N CYS A 150 14.59 2.27 -20.89
CA CYS A 150 15.02 0.95 -21.34
C CYS A 150 13.80 0.14 -21.80
N GLY A 151 13.62 0.05 -23.10
CA GLY A 151 12.89 -1.06 -23.72
C GLY A 151 11.36 -0.97 -23.71
N SER A 152 10.87 -1.18 -24.88
CA SER A 152 9.55 -1.73 -25.14
C SER A 152 9.48 -3.17 -24.61
N TRP A 153 8.29 -3.61 -24.24
CA TRP A 153 8.00 -5.05 -24.12
C TRP A 153 8.54 -5.73 -25.37
N LEU A 154 9.57 -6.56 -25.25
CA LEU A 154 9.89 -7.49 -26.31
C LEU A 154 8.75 -8.53 -26.37
N LEU A 155 7.67 -8.16 -27.00
CA LEU A 155 6.87 -9.15 -27.69
C LEU A 155 7.80 -9.66 -28.77
N GLU A 156 8.50 -10.76 -28.51
CA GLU A 156 9.15 -11.47 -29.61
C GLU A 156 8.09 -11.64 -30.68
N PRO A 157 8.33 -11.15 -31.92
CA PRO A 157 7.43 -11.48 -32.98
C PRO A 157 7.31 -13.00 -32.98
N GLN A 158 6.09 -13.50 -33.11
CA GLN A 158 5.85 -14.94 -33.20
C GLN A 158 7.00 -15.53 -33.99
N SER A 159 7.81 -16.36 -33.34
CA SER A 159 8.94 -16.99 -34.03
C SER A 159 8.35 -17.68 -35.23
N THR A 160 8.69 -17.17 -36.43
CA THR A 160 8.24 -17.77 -37.66
C THR A 160 8.75 -19.20 -37.61
N ASN A 161 7.84 -20.16 -37.62
CA ASN A 161 8.23 -21.56 -37.62
C ASN A 161 9.10 -21.80 -38.85
N LEU A 162 10.41 -21.92 -38.65
CA LEU A 162 11.38 -22.14 -39.73
C LEU A 162 11.27 -23.52 -40.33
N VAL A 163 10.49 -24.41 -39.69
CA VAL A 163 10.22 -25.73 -40.22
C VAL A 163 8.99 -25.67 -41.08
N THR A 164 9.19 -25.63 -42.40
CA THR A 164 8.11 -25.64 -43.37
C THR A 164 7.31 -26.95 -43.20
N TYR A 165 5.96 -26.80 -43.17
CA TYR A 165 5.08 -27.95 -42.99
C TYR A 165 5.20 -28.70 -41.65
N SER A 166 5.54 -28.00 -40.58
CA SER A 166 5.66 -28.62 -39.25
C SER A 166 4.39 -29.33 -38.76
N GLU A 167 3.24 -28.98 -39.29
CA GLU A 167 1.94 -29.60 -39.00
C GLU A 167 1.47 -30.60 -40.09
N ASN A 168 2.24 -30.75 -41.18
CA ASN A 168 1.89 -31.62 -42.27
C ASN A 168 3.06 -32.53 -42.64
N PHE A 169 3.18 -33.64 -41.93
CA PHE A 169 4.28 -34.63 -42.09
C PHE A 169 4.28 -35.32 -43.48
N SER A 170 3.21 -35.22 -44.27
CA SER A 170 3.18 -35.80 -45.61
C SER A 170 4.12 -35.07 -46.61
N GLN A 171 4.60 -33.90 -46.25
CA GLN A 171 5.52 -33.08 -47.03
C GLN A 171 7.00 -33.28 -46.62
N TRP A 172 7.27 -34.14 -45.63
CA TRP A 172 8.65 -34.43 -45.22
C TRP A 172 9.16 -35.58 -46.02
N TYR A 173 10.23 -35.35 -46.78
CA TYR A 173 10.96 -36.41 -47.45
C TYR A 173 11.92 -37.05 -46.44
N ILE A 174 11.89 -38.37 -46.39
CA ILE A 174 12.84 -39.18 -45.63
C ILE A 174 14.03 -39.50 -46.54
#